data_52ab434ad9183c1e18f63771a0de0076
#
_entry.id   52ab434ad9183c1e18f63771a0de0076
#
_cell.length_a   1.000
_cell.length_b   1.000
_cell.length_c   1.000
_cell.angle_alpha   90.00
_cell.angle_beta   90.00
_cell.angle_gamma   90.00
#
_symmetry.space_group_name_H-M   'P 1'
#
loop_
_entity.id
_entity.type
_entity.pdbx_description
1 polymer ?
#
loop_
_entity_poly.entity_id
_entity_poly.type
_entity_poly.pdbx_seq_one_letter_code
_entity_poly.pdbx_strand_id
1 'polypeptide(L)'
;SRVTDNILDDITAWQNRPLSSVYPIVYLDCIVVKVRQDKQIINKAIYLALGVGLDGKKELLGMWLSENEGAKFWLGVLTELQNRGVQDILIACVDGLKGFPDAINTVYPKAKVQLCIVHMVRYSMKFVPWTDKKA
;
A
#
# COMPACT_ATOMS: atom_id res chain seq x y z
N SER A 1 27.36 7.14 2.78
CA SER A 1 27.96 7.05 4.10
C SER A 1 27.45 5.80 4.84
N ARG A 2 28.13 5.43 5.90
CA ARG A 2 27.75 4.26 6.72
C ARG A 2 26.34 4.38 7.29
N VAL A 3 25.96 5.56 7.74
CA VAL A 3 24.64 5.77 8.35
C VAL A 3 23.55 5.56 7.31
N THR A 4 23.75 6.10 6.10
CA THR A 4 22.79 5.95 5.01
C THR A 4 22.67 4.49 4.58
N ASP A 5 23.79 3.78 4.49
CA ASP A 5 23.80 2.37 4.10
C ASP A 5 23.07 1.51 5.13
N ASN A 6 23.26 1.79 6.43
CA ASN A 6 22.57 1.06 7.48
C ASN A 6 21.06 1.30 7.45
N ILE A 7 20.65 2.53 7.16
CA ILE A 7 19.22 2.87 7.04
C ILE A 7 18.60 2.13 5.85
N LEU A 8 19.30 2.10 4.72
CA LEU A 8 18.81 1.39 3.53
C LEU A 8 18.69 -0.11 3.78
N ASP A 9 19.66 -0.69 4.49
CA ASP A 9 19.60 -2.11 4.85
C ASP A 9 18.43 -2.40 5.79
N ASP A 10 18.17 -1.51 6.75
CA ASP A 10 17.03 -1.65 7.66
C ASP A 10 15.70 -1.54 6.93
N ILE A 11 15.58 -0.61 5.98
CA ILE A 11 14.38 -0.46 5.16
C ILE A 11 14.17 -1.70 4.30
N THR A 12 15.23 -2.22 3.69
CA THR A 12 15.15 -3.41 2.85
C THR A 12 14.72 -4.62 3.69
N ALA A 13 15.31 -4.79 4.87
CA ALA A 13 14.94 -5.87 5.77
C ALA A 13 13.47 -5.76 6.21
N TRP A 14 13.02 -4.53 6.53
CA TRP A 14 11.63 -4.29 6.89
C TRP A 14 10.69 -4.64 5.73
N GLN A 15 11.03 -4.19 4.52
CA GLN A 15 10.21 -4.41 3.33
C GLN A 15 10.08 -5.90 2.98
N ASN A 16 11.08 -6.70 3.33
CA ASN A 16 11.11 -8.13 3.00
C ASN A 16 10.79 -9.03 4.20
N ARG A 17 10.47 -8.47 5.35
CA ARG A 17 10.21 -9.28 6.54
C ARG A 17 9.02 -10.23 6.33
N PRO A 18 9.05 -11.40 6.97
CA PRO A 18 7.91 -12.31 6.94
C PRO A 18 6.66 -11.66 7.55
N LEU A 19 5.52 -11.93 6.96
CA LEU A 19 4.24 -11.41 7.40
C LEU A 19 3.39 -12.52 7.99
N SER A 20 2.31 -12.14 8.67
CA SER A 20 1.33 -13.11 9.19
C SER A 20 0.63 -13.82 8.04
N SER A 21 0.17 -15.03 8.28
CA SER A 21 -0.50 -15.82 7.25
C SER A 21 -1.91 -15.32 6.93
N VAL A 22 -2.56 -14.65 7.88
CA VAL A 22 -3.94 -14.15 7.73
C VAL A 22 -4.03 -12.70 8.18
N TYR A 23 -4.59 -11.88 7.32
CA TYR A 23 -5.00 -10.51 7.65
C TYR A 23 -6.48 -10.37 7.35
N PRO A 24 -7.33 -10.22 8.36
CA PRO A 24 -8.76 -10.00 8.13
C PRO A 24 -9.06 -8.84 7.21
N ILE A 25 -8.33 -7.74 7.33
CA ILE A 25 -8.53 -6.56 6.50
C ILE A 25 -7.17 -6.09 5.99
N VAL A 26 -7.11 -5.80 4.69
CA VAL A 26 -5.95 -5.15 4.08
C VAL A 26 -6.44 -3.95 3.30
N TYR A 27 -5.89 -2.79 3.62
CA TYR A 27 -6.13 -1.54 2.89
C TYR A 27 -5.04 -1.36 1.86
N LEU A 28 -5.43 -1.14 0.63
CA LEU A 28 -4.50 -0.95 -0.48
C LEU A 28 -4.78 0.42 -1.09
N ASP A 29 -3.78 1.28 -1.08
CA ASP A 29 -3.94 2.65 -1.51
C ASP A 29 -2.78 3.07 -2.40
N CYS A 30 -3.03 4.06 -3.23
CA CYS A 30 -2.01 4.64 -4.10
C CYS A 30 -2.05 6.15 -3.96
N ILE A 31 -0.93 6.73 -3.60
CA ILE A 31 -0.77 8.17 -3.47
C ILE A 31 0.14 8.65 -4.59
N VAL A 32 -0.33 9.63 -5.37
CA VAL A 32 0.49 10.22 -6.43
C VAL A 32 1.14 11.49 -5.87
N VAL A 33 2.47 11.53 -5.97
CA VAL A 33 3.25 12.68 -5.53
C VAL A 33 4.02 13.26 -6.70
N LYS A 34 4.25 14.56 -6.67
CA LYS A 34 5.06 15.24 -7.68
C LYS A 34 6.47 15.36 -7.15
N VAL A 35 7.42 14.87 -7.93
CA VAL A 35 8.83 14.88 -7.60
C VAL A 35 9.59 15.66 -8.65
N ARG A 36 10.48 16.56 -8.21
CA ARG A 36 11.38 17.25 -9.13
C ARG A 36 12.61 16.40 -9.35
N GLN A 37 12.82 16.02 -10.60
CA GLN A 37 13.97 15.21 -11.00
C GLN A 37 14.51 15.76 -12.31
N ASP A 38 15.80 16.06 -12.37
CA ASP A 38 16.48 16.57 -13.56
C ASP A 38 15.78 17.80 -14.16
N LYS A 39 15.41 18.75 -13.30
CA LYS A 39 14.71 19.99 -13.65
C LYS A 39 13.30 19.78 -14.23
N GLN A 40 12.79 18.54 -14.16
CA GLN A 40 11.44 18.21 -14.57
C GLN A 40 10.59 17.80 -13.39
N ILE A 41 9.30 18.06 -13.46
CA ILE A 41 8.36 17.58 -12.47
C ILE A 41 7.74 16.31 -13.02
N ILE A 42 7.95 15.20 -12.30
CA ILE A 42 7.37 13.91 -12.68
C ILE A 42 6.44 13.43 -11.55
N ASN A 43 5.40 12.72 -11.95
CA ASN A 43 4.49 12.09 -11.00
C ASN A 43 5.03 10.72 -10.63
N LYS A 44 5.08 10.44 -9.33
CA LYS A 44 5.40 9.10 -8.83
C LYS A 44 4.26 8.58 -8.01
N ALA A 45 3.95 7.31 -8.17
CA ALA A 45 2.93 6.63 -7.41
C ALA A 45 3.57 5.90 -6.24
N ILE A 46 3.03 6.11 -5.05
CA ILE A 46 3.42 5.38 -3.85
C ILE A 46 2.28 4.44 -3.52
N TYR A 47 2.56 3.14 -3.59
CA TYR A 47 1.60 2.11 -3.25
C TYR A 47 1.80 1.69 -1.80
N LEU A 48 0.72 1.64 -1.05
CA LEU A 48 0.74 1.32 0.36
C LEU A 48 -0.17 0.12 0.63
N ALA A 49 0.31 -0.80 1.43
CA ALA A 49 -0.50 -1.90 1.93
C ALA A 49 -0.50 -1.84 3.46
N LEU A 50 -1.67 -1.68 4.04
CA LEU A 50 -1.87 -1.62 5.49
C LEU A 50 -2.74 -2.81 5.89
N GLY A 51 -2.24 -3.66 6.77
CA GLY A 51 -2.99 -4.82 7.26
C GLY A 51 -3.52 -4.59 8.65
N VAL A 52 -4.69 -5.17 8.93
CA VAL A 52 -5.22 -5.28 10.29
C VAL A 52 -5.13 -6.74 10.67
N GLY A 53 -4.35 -7.05 11.71
CA GLY A 53 -4.13 -8.42 12.15
C GLY A 53 -5.30 -8.98 12.95
N LEU A 54 -5.20 -10.25 13.30
CA LEU A 54 -6.20 -10.93 14.13
C LEU A 54 -6.33 -10.30 15.52
N ASP A 55 -5.29 -9.63 15.97
CA ASP A 55 -5.27 -8.90 17.24
C ASP A 55 -5.91 -7.50 17.13
N GLY A 56 -6.37 -7.11 15.95
CA GLY A 56 -6.93 -5.79 15.68
C GLY A 56 -5.93 -4.68 15.49
N LYS A 57 -4.64 -4.98 15.53
CA LYS A 57 -3.60 -3.96 15.35
C LYS A 57 -3.32 -3.71 13.89
N LYS A 58 -3.11 -2.43 13.57
CA LYS A 58 -2.75 -2.01 12.22
C LYS A 58 -1.25 -2.16 12.01
N GLU A 59 -0.88 -2.61 10.83
CA GLU A 59 0.51 -2.82 10.46
C GLU A 59 0.71 -2.38 9.03
N LEU A 60 1.73 -1.55 8.78
CA LEU A 60 2.11 -1.21 7.41
C LEU A 60 2.88 -2.40 6.85
N LEU A 61 2.30 -3.08 5.87
CA LEU A 61 2.87 -4.28 5.29
C LEU A 61 4.00 -3.96 4.32
N GLY A 62 3.88 -2.87 3.59
CA GLY A 62 4.91 -2.44 2.67
C GLY A 62 4.55 -1.17 1.93
N MET A 63 5.57 -0.61 1.28
CA MET A 63 5.46 0.57 0.43
C MET A 63 6.23 0.30 -0.85
N TRP A 64 5.67 0.71 -1.98
CA TRP A 64 6.29 0.52 -3.28
C TRP A 64 6.21 1.81 -4.08
N LEU A 65 7.28 2.13 -4.80
CA LEU A 65 7.34 3.29 -5.68
C LEU A 65 7.25 2.85 -7.12
N SER A 66 6.46 3.56 -7.91
CA SER A 66 6.36 3.33 -9.33
C SER A 66 6.13 4.65 -10.06
N GLU A 67 6.58 4.74 -11.30
CA GLU A 67 6.30 5.88 -12.15
C GLU A 67 4.92 5.78 -12.81
N ASN A 68 4.32 4.59 -12.80
CA ASN A 68 3.04 4.34 -13.45
C ASN A 68 2.05 3.73 -12.46
N GLU A 69 0.81 4.18 -12.55
CA GLU A 69 -0.30 3.51 -11.91
C GLU A 69 -0.80 2.41 -12.84
N GLY A 70 -1.16 1.25 -12.28
CA GLY A 70 -1.71 0.21 -13.10
C GLY A 70 -2.00 -1.09 -12.37
N ALA A 71 -2.87 -1.88 -12.98
CA ALA A 71 -3.28 -3.16 -12.44
C ALA A 71 -2.11 -4.15 -12.36
N LYS A 72 -1.18 -4.08 -13.30
CA LYS A 72 -0.01 -4.96 -13.29
C LYS A 72 0.88 -4.73 -12.08
N PHE A 73 1.00 -3.49 -11.65
CA PHE A 73 1.81 -3.18 -10.47
C PHE A 73 1.16 -3.75 -9.21
N TRP A 74 -0.16 -3.61 -9.08
CA TRP A 74 -0.87 -4.19 -7.97
C TRP A 74 -0.76 -5.71 -7.94
N LEU A 75 -0.79 -6.36 -9.10
CA LEU A 75 -0.58 -7.80 -9.16
C LEU A 75 0.78 -8.17 -8.58
N GLY A 76 1.82 -7.41 -8.89
CA GLY A 76 3.15 -7.60 -8.32
C GLY A 76 3.18 -7.39 -6.81
N VAL A 77 2.51 -6.35 -6.32
CA VAL A 77 2.41 -6.07 -4.88
C VAL A 77 1.74 -7.24 -4.15
N LEU A 78 0.62 -7.70 -4.65
CA LEU A 78 -0.12 -8.80 -4.03
C LEU A 78 0.67 -10.11 -4.07
N THR A 79 1.36 -10.37 -5.17
CA THR A 79 2.23 -11.55 -5.29
C THR A 79 3.36 -11.48 -4.27
N GLU A 80 3.95 -10.31 -4.07
CA GLU A 80 5.00 -10.12 -3.07
C GLU A 80 4.47 -10.37 -1.66
N LEU A 81 3.27 -9.87 -1.33
CA LEU A 81 2.65 -10.16 -0.03
C LEU A 81 2.48 -11.67 0.15
N GLN A 82 2.04 -12.38 -0.88
CA GLN A 82 1.88 -13.81 -0.83
C GLN A 82 3.22 -14.52 -0.59
N ASN A 83 4.27 -14.09 -1.27
CA ASN A 83 5.61 -14.65 -1.10
C ASN A 83 6.18 -14.37 0.28
N ARG A 84 5.76 -13.29 0.93
CA ARG A 84 6.17 -12.94 2.29
C ARG A 84 5.34 -13.64 3.35
N GLY A 85 4.42 -14.51 2.98
CA GLY A 85 3.69 -15.38 3.89
C GLY A 85 2.21 -15.10 4.04
N VAL A 86 1.67 -14.06 3.41
CA VAL A 86 0.23 -13.76 3.50
C VAL A 86 -0.53 -14.74 2.62
N GLN A 87 -1.23 -15.67 3.26
CA GLN A 87 -1.99 -16.70 2.56
C GLN A 87 -3.45 -16.31 2.37
N ASP A 88 -4.03 -15.61 3.35
CA ASP A 88 -5.44 -15.25 3.33
C ASP A 88 -5.65 -13.79 3.67
N ILE A 89 -6.46 -13.13 2.85
CA ILE A 89 -7.02 -11.82 3.10
C ILE A 89 -8.53 -11.97 3.01
N LEU A 90 -9.25 -11.58 4.07
CA LEU A 90 -10.70 -11.73 4.07
C LEU A 90 -11.38 -10.57 3.35
N ILE A 91 -10.95 -9.34 3.65
CA ILE A 91 -11.49 -8.14 3.04
C ILE A 91 -10.34 -7.28 2.55
N ALA A 92 -10.38 -6.93 1.27
CA ALA A 92 -9.44 -5.99 0.68
C ALA A 92 -10.17 -4.67 0.40
N CYS A 93 -9.73 -3.60 1.05
CA CYS A 93 -10.29 -2.26 0.86
C CYS A 93 -9.43 -1.50 -0.14
N VAL A 94 -10.04 -1.06 -1.23
CA VAL A 94 -9.34 -0.44 -2.35
C VAL A 94 -9.99 0.87 -2.75
N ASP A 95 -9.26 1.72 -3.45
CA ASP A 95 -9.75 3.07 -3.81
C ASP A 95 -10.34 3.15 -5.23
N GLY A 96 -10.89 2.09 -5.74
CA GLY A 96 -11.65 2.12 -6.99
C GLY A 96 -10.85 2.20 -8.27
N LEU A 97 -9.53 1.96 -8.23
CA LEU A 97 -8.72 1.90 -9.43
C LEU A 97 -9.17 0.75 -10.34
N LYS A 98 -9.26 1.04 -11.63
CA LYS A 98 -9.63 0.02 -12.63
C LYS A 98 -8.63 -1.13 -12.62
N GLY A 99 -9.15 -2.35 -12.73
CA GLY A 99 -8.34 -3.57 -12.79
C GLY A 99 -7.85 -4.08 -11.44
N PHE A 100 -8.09 -3.34 -10.37
CA PHE A 100 -7.69 -3.74 -9.04
C PHE A 100 -8.42 -5.00 -8.55
N PRO A 101 -9.77 -5.07 -8.69
CA PRO A 101 -10.49 -6.28 -8.30
C PRO A 101 -10.00 -7.53 -9.01
N ASP A 102 -9.61 -7.41 -10.28
CA ASP A 102 -9.09 -8.55 -11.05
C ASP A 102 -7.76 -9.03 -10.48
N ALA A 103 -6.87 -8.10 -10.11
CA ALA A 103 -5.59 -8.46 -9.49
C ALA A 103 -5.79 -9.19 -8.17
N ILE A 104 -6.71 -8.71 -7.33
CA ILE A 104 -7.03 -9.36 -6.07
C ILE A 104 -7.60 -10.75 -6.30
N ASN A 105 -8.54 -10.90 -7.21
CA ASN A 105 -9.14 -12.18 -7.50
C ASN A 105 -8.13 -13.19 -8.04
N THR A 106 -7.10 -12.74 -8.73
CA THR A 106 -6.04 -13.60 -9.24
C THR A 106 -5.21 -14.20 -8.11
N VAL A 107 -4.79 -13.36 -7.15
CA VAL A 107 -3.89 -13.79 -6.07
C VAL A 107 -4.67 -14.29 -4.86
N TYR A 108 -5.76 -13.62 -4.52
CA TYR A 108 -6.59 -13.95 -3.36
C TYR A 108 -8.04 -14.08 -3.79
N PRO A 109 -8.40 -15.20 -4.43
CA PRO A 109 -9.76 -15.34 -5.00
C PRO A 109 -10.87 -15.36 -3.96
N LYS A 110 -10.55 -15.67 -2.71
CA LYS A 110 -11.55 -15.70 -1.63
C LYS A 110 -11.74 -14.36 -0.95
N ALA A 111 -10.88 -13.37 -1.22
CA ALA A 111 -10.98 -12.07 -0.59
C ALA A 111 -12.18 -11.30 -1.14
N LYS A 112 -12.90 -10.62 -0.25
CA LYS A 112 -13.97 -9.71 -0.65
C LYS A 112 -13.39 -8.32 -0.87
N VAL A 113 -13.68 -7.74 -2.02
CA VAL A 113 -13.21 -6.41 -2.38
C VAL A 113 -14.24 -5.39 -1.92
N GLN A 114 -13.81 -4.43 -1.11
CA GLN A 114 -14.62 -3.31 -0.68
C GLN A 114 -14.04 -2.01 -1.23
N LEU A 115 -14.91 -1.17 -1.78
CA LEU A 115 -14.50 0.16 -2.17
C LEU A 115 -14.48 1.04 -0.90
N CYS A 116 -13.42 1.38 -0.47
CA CYS A 116 -12.88 2.58 -0.01
C CYS A 116 -13.34 3.35 1.21
N ILE A 117 -13.20 2.78 2.39
CA ILE A 117 -13.19 3.55 3.62
C ILE A 117 -11.93 4.44 3.66
N VAL A 118 -10.80 3.93 3.22
CA VAL A 118 -9.52 4.68 3.23
C VAL A 118 -9.60 5.90 2.33
N HIS A 119 -10.18 5.76 1.14
CA HIS A 119 -10.35 6.88 0.23
C HIS A 119 -11.29 7.93 0.82
N MET A 120 -12.35 7.51 1.46
CA MET A 120 -13.27 8.44 2.13
C MET A 120 -12.57 9.23 3.23
N VAL A 121 -11.75 8.56 4.05
CA VAL A 121 -10.99 9.22 5.11
C VAL A 121 -10.02 10.23 4.51
N ARG A 122 -9.28 9.84 3.47
CA ARG A 122 -8.33 10.71 2.80
C ARG A 122 -9.03 11.89 2.14
N TYR A 123 -10.18 11.66 1.51
CA TYR A 123 -10.99 12.71 0.92
C TYR A 123 -11.47 13.70 1.98
N SER A 124 -11.93 13.19 3.11
CA SER A 124 -12.36 14.04 4.23
C SER A 124 -11.20 14.91 4.74
N MET A 125 -9.98 14.37 4.78
CA MET A 125 -8.82 15.11 5.25
C MET A 125 -8.40 16.24 4.32
N LYS A 126 -8.82 16.25 3.06
CA LYS A 126 -8.55 17.35 2.15
C LYS A 126 -9.20 18.65 2.57
N PHE A 127 -10.27 18.59 3.35
CA PHE A 127 -11.01 19.76 3.81
C PHE A 127 -10.48 20.30 5.14
N VAL A 128 -9.50 19.63 5.74
CA VAL A 128 -8.88 20.10 6.97
C VAL A 128 -7.80 21.13 6.62
N PRO A 129 -7.86 22.35 7.18
CA PRO A 129 -6.83 23.35 6.91
C PRO A 129 -5.44 22.86 7.29
N TRP A 130 -4.45 23.28 6.52
CA TRP A 130 -3.07 22.84 6.75
C TRP A 130 -2.58 23.13 8.15
N THR A 131 -2.99 24.29 8.70
CA THR A 131 -2.62 24.69 10.07
C THR A 131 -3.14 23.69 11.09
N ASP A 132 -4.35 23.19 10.92
CA ASP A 132 -4.92 22.19 11.82
C ASP A 132 -4.24 20.84 11.67
N LYS A 133 -3.81 20.50 10.47
CA LYS A 133 -3.07 19.27 10.23
C LYS A 133 -1.72 19.23 10.93
N LYS A 134 -1.13 20.40 11.18
CA LYS A 134 0.15 20.51 11.88
C LYS A 134 0.01 20.39 13.38
N ALA A 135 -1.14 20.67 13.88
CA ALA A 135 -1.41 20.55 15.30
C ALA A 135 -1.60 19.09 15.68
#